data_319c2735cc237e335916c11cbf5ac7cf
#
_entry.id   319c2735cc237e335916c11cbf5ac7cf
#
_cell.length_a   1.000
_cell.length_b   1.000
_cell.length_c   1.000
_cell.angle_alpha   90.00
_cell.angle_beta   90.00
_cell.angle_gamma   90.00
#
_symmetry.space_group_name_H-M   'P 1'
#
loop_
_entity.id
_entity.type
_entity.pdbx_description
1 polymer ?
#
loop_
_entity_poly.entity_id
_entity_poly.type
_entity_poly.pdbx_seq_one_letter_code
_entity_poly.pdbx_strand_id
1 'polypeptide(L)'
;QFRPADDVEKKKTSYLFPEGVTDVKKSKDIAWAAESFTLKGQKYGVMHLSHPENPKGMVYSAYRDYGRFGAFFQADVSKGESLSFAHGIMVKTGDLPAREEIQELSDAFSKTVVKK
;
A
#
# COMPACT_ATOMS: atom_id res chain seq x y z
N GLN A 1 -7.17 2.24 -2.76
CA GLN A 1 -6.80 3.53 -2.16
C GLN A 1 -7.29 3.58 -0.71
N PHE A 2 -6.45 4.07 0.18
CA PHE A 2 -6.75 4.30 1.58
C PHE A 2 -6.67 5.79 1.89
N ARG A 3 -7.52 6.28 2.79
CA ARG A 3 -7.45 7.66 3.28
C ARG A 3 -7.99 7.71 4.72
N PRO A 4 -7.23 8.27 5.68
CA PRO A 4 -7.76 8.50 7.02
C PRO A 4 -8.82 9.60 7.04
N ALA A 5 -9.52 9.75 8.17
CA ALA A 5 -10.48 10.82 8.36
C ALA A 5 -9.81 12.20 8.27
N ASP A 6 -10.59 13.24 7.97
CA ASP A 6 -10.08 14.59 7.70
C ASP A 6 -9.38 15.24 8.90
N ASP A 7 -9.64 14.77 10.12
CA ASP A 7 -9.00 15.28 11.33
C ASP A 7 -7.65 14.62 11.62
N VAL A 8 -7.07 13.90 10.68
CA VAL A 8 -5.74 13.31 10.82
C VAL A 8 -4.68 14.39 11.12
N GLU A 9 -3.75 14.07 12.03
CA GLU A 9 -2.66 14.98 12.39
C GLU A 9 -1.57 14.93 11.31
N LYS A 10 -1.62 15.86 10.37
CA LYS A 10 -0.76 15.88 9.17
C LYS A 10 0.73 15.77 9.46
N LYS A 11 1.22 16.40 10.53
CA LYS A 11 2.65 16.36 10.90
C LYS A 11 3.11 15.01 11.46
N LYS A 12 2.18 14.11 11.74
CA LYS A 12 2.45 12.77 12.30
C LYS A 12 2.20 11.65 11.31
N THR A 13 2.08 11.97 10.04
CA THR A 13 1.94 10.96 8.97
C THR A 13 3.30 10.61 8.41
N SER A 14 3.60 9.33 8.33
CA SER A 14 4.85 8.82 7.76
C SER A 14 4.61 7.57 6.93
N TYR A 15 5.57 7.25 6.06
CA TYR A 15 5.47 6.11 5.16
C TYR A 15 6.70 5.22 5.27
N LEU A 16 6.52 3.93 5.01
CA LEU A 16 7.58 2.93 5.01
C LEU A 16 7.46 2.09 3.75
N PHE A 17 8.59 1.78 3.14
CA PHE A 17 8.67 1.03 1.89
C PHE A 17 9.65 -0.15 2.01
N PRO A 18 9.63 -1.10 1.05
CA PRO A 18 10.63 -2.15 1.00
C PRO A 18 12.05 -1.59 0.97
N GLU A 19 13.00 -2.37 1.45
CA GLU A 19 14.41 -1.99 1.43
C GLU A 19 14.86 -1.65 0.00
N GLY A 20 15.63 -0.59 -0.13
CA GLY A 20 16.13 -0.13 -1.42
C GLY A 20 15.25 0.87 -2.17
N VAL A 21 14.01 1.07 -1.72
CA VAL A 21 13.12 2.08 -2.32
C VAL A 21 13.47 3.44 -1.74
N THR A 22 14.03 4.34 -2.57
CA THR A 22 14.44 5.68 -2.17
C THR A 22 13.48 6.77 -2.67
N ASP A 23 12.81 6.54 -3.79
CA ASP A 23 11.83 7.46 -4.35
C ASP A 23 10.62 6.67 -4.83
N VAL A 24 9.56 6.67 -4.03
CA VAL A 24 8.34 5.91 -4.33
C VAL A 24 7.67 6.38 -5.63
N LYS A 25 7.79 7.66 -5.97
CA LYS A 25 7.18 8.22 -7.18
C LYS A 25 7.79 7.66 -8.46
N LYS A 26 9.03 7.18 -8.39
CA LYS A 26 9.78 6.63 -9.51
C LYS A 26 9.94 5.12 -9.44
N SER A 27 9.42 4.48 -8.41
CA SER A 27 9.55 3.03 -8.21
C SER A 27 8.30 2.32 -8.68
N LYS A 28 8.45 1.39 -9.63
CA LYS A 28 7.34 0.62 -10.18
C LYS A 28 7.31 -0.78 -9.58
N ASP A 29 6.09 -1.31 -9.45
CA ASP A 29 5.83 -2.70 -9.07
C ASP A 29 6.47 -3.11 -7.74
N ILE A 30 6.59 -2.18 -6.79
CA ILE A 30 7.01 -2.52 -5.44
C ILE A 30 5.92 -3.34 -4.74
N ALA A 31 6.34 -4.28 -3.90
CA ALA A 31 5.44 -5.28 -3.35
C ALA A 31 4.48 -4.73 -2.30
N TRP A 32 4.87 -3.67 -1.59
CA TRP A 32 4.05 -3.11 -0.52
C TRP A 32 4.44 -1.67 -0.19
N ALA A 33 3.53 -0.97 0.44
CA ALA A 33 3.78 0.31 1.09
C ALA A 33 3.01 0.34 2.40
N ALA A 34 3.54 1.03 3.39
CA ALA A 34 2.89 1.16 4.68
C ALA A 34 2.83 2.62 5.12
N GLU A 35 1.83 2.94 5.91
CA GLU A 35 1.58 4.27 6.41
C GLU A 35 1.36 4.23 7.92
N SER A 36 1.89 5.23 8.61
CA SER A 36 1.57 5.50 10.01
C SER A 36 0.91 6.87 10.10
N PHE A 37 -0.21 6.96 10.80
CA PHE A 37 -0.91 8.22 10.98
C PHE A 37 -1.51 8.30 12.38
N THR A 38 -1.91 9.50 12.79
CA THR A 38 -2.49 9.75 14.12
C THR A 38 -3.84 10.43 13.98
N LEU A 39 -4.85 9.87 14.63
CA LEU A 39 -6.19 10.45 14.76
C LEU A 39 -6.53 10.59 16.24
N LYS A 40 -6.91 11.80 16.66
CA LYS A 40 -7.33 12.06 18.05
C LYS A 40 -6.36 11.51 19.08
N GLY A 41 -5.06 11.68 18.83
CA GLY A 41 -4.00 11.22 19.72
C GLY A 41 -3.66 9.73 19.64
N GLN A 42 -4.40 8.94 18.86
CA GLN A 42 -4.14 7.52 18.70
C GLN A 42 -3.39 7.25 17.38
N LYS A 43 -2.29 6.51 17.48
CA LYS A 43 -1.50 6.10 16.32
C LYS A 43 -2.06 4.83 15.69
N TYR A 44 -2.08 4.80 14.37
CA TYR A 44 -2.50 3.65 13.57
C TYR A 44 -1.50 3.37 12.47
N GLY A 45 -1.41 2.12 12.07
CA GLY A 45 -0.62 1.69 10.91
C GLY A 45 -1.48 0.99 9.88
N VAL A 46 -1.22 1.25 8.61
CA VAL A 46 -1.89 0.58 7.49
C VAL A 46 -0.83 0.03 6.55
N MET A 47 -0.94 -1.25 6.23
CA MET A 47 -0.06 -1.93 5.29
C MET A 47 -0.86 -2.28 4.06
N HIS A 48 -0.39 -1.86 2.89
CA HIS A 48 -1.00 -2.14 1.61
C HIS A 48 -0.08 -3.08 0.83
N LEU A 49 -0.59 -4.28 0.54
CA LEU A 49 0.18 -5.33 -0.14
C LEU A 49 -0.35 -5.50 -1.57
N SER A 50 0.56 -5.58 -2.54
CA SER A 50 0.21 -5.82 -3.94
C SER A 50 0.62 -7.22 -4.36
N HIS A 51 -0.28 -7.91 -5.07
CA HIS A 51 0.02 -9.25 -5.56
C HIS A 51 0.90 -9.18 -6.82
N PRO A 52 1.91 -10.06 -6.95
CA PRO A 52 2.82 -10.03 -8.10
C PRO A 52 2.15 -10.31 -9.45
N GLU A 53 0.96 -10.91 -9.45
CA GLU A 53 0.18 -11.14 -10.68
C GLU A 53 -0.64 -9.92 -11.13
N ASN A 54 -0.61 -8.83 -10.37
CA ASN A 54 -1.30 -7.60 -10.76
C ASN A 54 -0.70 -7.02 -12.05
N PRO A 55 -1.47 -6.20 -12.80
CA PRO A 55 -0.93 -5.53 -13.98
C PRO A 55 0.37 -4.80 -13.68
N LYS A 56 1.33 -4.85 -14.61
CA LYS A 56 2.64 -4.24 -14.45
C LYS A 56 2.61 -2.73 -14.68
N GLY A 57 3.60 -2.04 -14.15
CA GLY A 57 3.72 -0.58 -14.22
C GLY A 57 3.05 0.14 -13.07
N MET A 58 2.66 -0.57 -12.04
CA MET A 58 2.00 -0.01 -10.86
C MET A 58 2.94 0.91 -10.07
N VAL A 59 2.42 2.06 -9.66
CA VAL A 59 3.15 3.03 -8.84
C VAL A 59 2.32 3.33 -7.59
N TYR A 60 2.97 3.37 -6.44
CA TYR A 60 2.32 3.83 -5.21
C TYR A 60 2.33 5.35 -5.13
N SER A 61 1.17 5.92 -4.84
CA SER A 61 1.05 7.29 -4.36
C SER A 61 1.06 7.21 -2.83
N ALA A 62 2.19 7.52 -2.20
CA ALA A 62 2.40 7.32 -0.77
C ALA A 62 3.35 8.40 -0.24
N TYR A 63 2.90 9.66 -0.27
CA TYR A 63 3.71 10.82 0.13
C TYR A 63 2.89 11.95 0.72
N ARG A 64 1.58 11.83 0.76
CA ARG A 64 0.71 12.94 1.21
C ARG A 64 0.65 12.98 2.75
N ASP A 65 0.73 14.18 3.30
CA ASP A 65 0.72 14.38 4.75
C ASP A 65 -0.64 14.08 5.40
N TYR A 66 -1.72 14.09 4.63
CA TYR A 66 -3.04 13.71 5.12
C TYR A 66 -3.35 12.22 4.96
N GLY A 67 -2.37 11.43 4.54
CA GLY A 67 -2.44 9.97 4.62
C GLY A 67 -3.17 9.25 3.51
N ARG A 68 -3.59 9.95 2.46
CA ARG A 68 -4.18 9.28 1.30
C ARG A 68 -3.09 8.53 0.53
N PHE A 69 -3.24 7.22 0.37
CA PHE A 69 -2.29 6.45 -0.41
C PHE A 69 -2.93 5.23 -1.08
N GLY A 70 -2.25 4.67 -2.06
CA GLY A 70 -2.70 3.49 -2.78
C GLY A 70 -1.82 3.19 -3.97
N ALA A 71 -2.14 2.10 -4.66
CA ALA A 71 -1.42 1.65 -5.83
C ALA A 71 -2.23 2.02 -7.08
N PHE A 72 -1.55 2.53 -8.09
CA PHE A 72 -2.19 3.00 -9.32
C PHE A 72 -1.51 2.39 -10.54
N PHE A 73 -2.31 1.96 -11.52
CA PHE A 73 -1.84 1.46 -12.80
C PHE A 73 -2.84 1.84 -13.89
N GLN A 74 -2.39 1.77 -15.14
CA GLN A 74 -3.27 1.93 -16.30
C GLN A 74 -3.45 0.59 -16.98
N ALA A 75 -4.67 0.32 -17.44
CA ALA A 75 -4.98 -0.88 -18.19
C ALA A 75 -6.13 -0.60 -19.15
N ASP A 76 -6.04 -1.15 -20.35
CA ASP A 76 -7.12 -1.09 -21.34
C ASP A 76 -7.92 -2.39 -21.26
N VAL A 77 -9.22 -2.27 -21.00
CA VAL A 77 -10.12 -3.41 -20.93
C VAL A 77 -11.14 -3.28 -22.04
N SER A 78 -11.05 -4.18 -23.02
CA SER A 78 -11.96 -4.20 -24.16
C SER A 78 -13.34 -4.71 -23.76
N LYS A 79 -14.35 -4.32 -24.52
CA LYS A 79 -15.72 -4.79 -24.29
C LYS A 79 -15.75 -6.33 -24.32
N GLY A 80 -16.34 -6.94 -23.29
CA GLY A 80 -16.41 -8.39 -23.14
C GLY A 80 -15.22 -9.03 -22.45
N GLU A 81 -14.17 -8.25 -22.17
CA GLU A 81 -13.01 -8.71 -21.41
C GLU A 81 -13.10 -8.24 -19.95
N SER A 82 -12.34 -8.90 -19.08
CA SER A 82 -12.26 -8.52 -17.67
C SER A 82 -10.81 -8.40 -17.22
N LEU A 83 -10.58 -7.58 -16.21
CA LEU A 83 -9.28 -7.41 -15.56
C LEU A 83 -9.44 -7.80 -14.10
N SER A 84 -8.53 -8.66 -13.62
CA SER A 84 -8.49 -9.05 -12.21
C SER A 84 -7.21 -8.54 -11.56
N PHE A 85 -7.33 -8.08 -10.32
CA PHE A 85 -6.17 -7.69 -9.52
C PHE A 85 -6.48 -7.95 -8.05
N ALA A 86 -5.44 -8.07 -7.24
CA ALA A 86 -5.58 -8.35 -5.82
C ALA A 86 -4.67 -7.46 -4.98
N HIS A 87 -5.22 -6.90 -3.91
CA HIS A 87 -4.49 -6.13 -2.90
C HIS A 87 -4.88 -6.62 -1.53
N GLY A 88 -3.92 -6.64 -0.60
CA GLY A 88 -4.18 -6.88 0.80
C GLY A 88 -4.03 -5.59 1.58
N ILE A 89 -4.96 -5.34 2.50
CA ILE A 89 -4.89 -4.16 3.38
C ILE A 89 -5.00 -4.64 4.81
N MET A 90 -4.02 -4.28 5.63
CA MET A 90 -4.00 -4.59 7.06
C MET A 90 -3.95 -3.29 7.85
N VAL A 91 -4.83 -3.17 8.83
CA VAL A 91 -4.89 -1.99 9.71
C VAL A 91 -4.53 -2.43 11.12
N LYS A 92 -3.65 -1.68 11.76
CA LYS A 92 -3.17 -1.98 13.11
C LYS A 92 -3.24 -0.74 13.98
N THR A 93 -3.63 -0.90 15.24
CA THR A 93 -3.52 0.14 16.25
C THR A 93 -2.08 0.19 16.76
N GLY A 94 -1.53 1.38 16.93
CA GLY A 94 -0.17 1.57 17.41
C GLY A 94 0.87 1.64 16.29
N ASP A 95 2.09 1.28 16.62
CA ASP A 95 3.21 1.38 15.69
C ASP A 95 3.12 0.34 14.56
N LEU A 96 3.66 0.68 13.39
CA LEU A 96 3.84 -0.28 12.32
C LEU A 96 4.77 -1.40 12.77
N PRO A 97 4.58 -2.64 12.27
CA PRO A 97 5.57 -3.69 12.42
C PRO A 97 6.90 -3.27 11.79
N ALA A 98 7.98 -3.96 12.14
CA ALA A 98 9.28 -3.74 11.50
C ALA A 98 9.19 -4.05 10.00
N ARG A 99 10.06 -3.42 9.20
CA ARG A 99 10.09 -3.63 7.74
C ARG A 99 10.17 -5.11 7.39
N GLU A 100 10.94 -5.88 8.12
CA GLU A 100 11.14 -7.31 7.90
C GLU A 100 9.84 -8.10 8.09
N GLU A 101 9.03 -7.74 9.08
CA GLU A 101 7.73 -8.38 9.32
C GLU A 101 6.74 -8.07 8.20
N ILE A 102 6.72 -6.83 7.72
CA ILE A 102 5.86 -6.43 6.60
C ILE A 102 6.29 -7.17 5.33
N GLN A 103 7.59 -7.32 5.13
CA GLN A 103 8.11 -8.07 3.99
C GLN A 103 7.66 -9.54 4.05
N GLU A 104 7.68 -10.17 5.22
CA GLU A 104 7.18 -11.53 5.41
C GLU A 104 5.68 -11.65 5.11
N LEU A 105 4.89 -10.67 5.53
CA LEU A 105 3.46 -10.62 5.22
C LEU A 105 3.23 -10.48 3.71
N SER A 106 4.02 -9.66 3.06
CA SER A 106 3.97 -9.47 1.61
C SER A 106 4.34 -10.76 0.88
N ASP A 107 5.39 -11.44 1.32
CA ASP A 107 5.82 -12.72 0.74
C ASP A 107 4.73 -13.78 0.88
N ALA A 108 4.09 -13.85 2.04
CA ALA A 108 2.97 -14.78 2.26
C ALA A 108 1.78 -14.46 1.36
N PHE A 109 1.44 -13.19 1.23
CA PHE A 109 0.36 -12.74 0.34
C PHE A 109 0.65 -13.06 -1.13
N SER A 110 1.91 -12.95 -1.55
CA SER A 110 2.32 -13.22 -2.93
C SER A 110 2.15 -14.69 -3.33
N LYS A 111 2.06 -15.59 -2.35
CA LYS A 111 1.84 -17.02 -2.56
C LYS A 111 0.37 -17.40 -2.62
N THR A 112 -0.54 -16.47 -2.37
CA THR A 112 -1.97 -16.75 -2.47
C THR A 112 -2.38 -16.85 -3.94
N VAL A 113 -3.42 -17.65 -4.21
CA VAL A 113 -3.95 -17.80 -5.56
C VAL A 113 -5.00 -16.73 -5.81
N VAL A 114 -4.80 -15.96 -6.87
CA VAL A 114 -5.78 -14.95 -7.30
C VAL A 114 -6.86 -15.64 -8.11
N LYS A 115 -8.10 -15.55 -7.64
CA LYS A 115 -9.28 -16.07 -8.38
C LYS A 115 -9.65 -15.06 -9.46
N LYS A 116 -9.62 -15.51 -10.67
CA LYS A 116 -9.99 -14.70 -11.84
C LYS A 116 -11.38 -15.06 -12.34
#